data_d1e1569a8a81f292b623f430b16d25c0
#
_entry.id   d1e1569a8a81f292b623f430b16d25c0
#
_cell.length_a   1.000
_cell.length_b   1.000
_cell.length_c   1.000
_cell.angle_alpha   90.00
_cell.angle_beta   90.00
_cell.angle_gamma   90.00
#
_symmetry.space_group_name_H-M   'P 1'
#
loop_
_entity.id
_entity.type
_entity.pdbx_description
1 polymer ?
#
loop_
_entity_poly.entity_id
_entity_poly.type
_entity_poly.pdbx_seq_one_letter_code
_entity_poly.pdbx_strand_id
1 'polypeptide(L)'
;IDVGAKDGDEARSLVRIGDVAVIAGEPQELPNGRLISRALDNRLGCFVALETARLVAEAGGAPGDVYGTAVAQEEITFAGARTTAFSLRPDVAIAVDVTFATDQPGVTLGELTRHPLGSGPSLTRGSTIHPRVFELLHEAAEAEDIPFTVAGAGRATGTDADAIHLSRAGIPTALVSVPLRYMHSPVELCQLDDVENAAKLIAAFALRLAADASFVR
;
A
#
# COMPACT_ATOMS: atom_id res chain seq x y z
N ILE A 1 -8.86 9.83 26.40
CA ILE A 1 -9.14 11.01 25.54
C ILE A 1 -10.02 11.95 26.36
N ASP A 2 -9.64 13.20 26.45
CA ASP A 2 -10.44 14.25 27.09
C ASP A 2 -11.44 14.81 26.07
N VAL A 3 -12.73 14.70 26.36
CA VAL A 3 -13.83 15.21 25.53
C VAL A 3 -14.42 16.52 26.08
N GLY A 4 -13.77 17.13 27.08
CA GLY A 4 -14.20 18.36 27.72
C GLY A 4 -15.43 18.20 28.63
N ALA A 5 -15.78 16.97 29.04
CA ALA A 5 -16.90 16.70 29.93
C ALA A 5 -16.59 17.16 31.37
N LYS A 6 -17.56 17.74 32.07
CA LYS A 6 -17.42 18.21 33.46
C LYS A 6 -17.32 17.07 34.48
N ASP A 7 -17.91 15.92 34.15
CA ASP A 7 -17.94 14.73 34.98
C ASP A 7 -18.18 13.44 34.17
N GLY A 8 -18.15 12.29 34.87
CA GLY A 8 -18.29 11.00 34.19
C GLY A 8 -19.71 10.74 33.63
N ASP A 9 -20.74 11.37 34.16
CA ASP A 9 -22.12 11.20 33.66
C ASP A 9 -22.28 11.94 32.32
N GLU A 10 -21.76 13.13 32.26
CA GLU A 10 -21.72 13.88 30.99
C GLU A 10 -20.84 13.16 29.95
N ALA A 11 -19.66 12.67 30.32
CA ALA A 11 -18.83 11.88 29.42
C ALA A 11 -19.58 10.67 28.85
N ARG A 12 -20.29 9.91 29.68
CA ARG A 12 -21.11 8.77 29.23
C ARG A 12 -22.29 9.15 28.34
N SER A 13 -22.76 10.39 28.42
CA SER A 13 -23.81 10.89 27.52
C SER A 13 -23.28 11.24 26.12
N LEU A 14 -21.99 11.56 26.01
CA LEU A 14 -21.33 11.98 24.77
C LEU A 14 -20.70 10.81 24.01
N VAL A 15 -20.10 9.84 24.74
CA VAL A 15 -19.34 8.72 24.15
C VAL A 15 -19.62 7.45 24.92
N ARG A 16 -19.47 6.30 24.24
CA ARG A 16 -19.63 4.96 24.82
C ARG A 16 -18.28 4.26 24.91
N ILE A 17 -18.18 3.28 25.80
CA ILE A 17 -17.02 2.38 25.85
C ILE A 17 -16.96 1.61 24.53
N GLY A 18 -15.81 1.70 23.83
CA GLY A 18 -15.57 1.08 22.53
C GLY A 18 -15.83 1.98 21.33
N ASP A 19 -16.32 3.21 21.54
CA ASP A 19 -16.38 4.19 20.45
C ASP A 19 -14.98 4.54 19.96
N VAL A 20 -14.83 4.67 18.65
CA VAL A 20 -13.57 5.07 18.02
C VAL A 20 -13.43 6.59 17.97
N ALA A 21 -12.20 7.05 18.05
CA ALA A 21 -11.89 8.46 17.91
C ALA A 21 -10.76 8.66 16.89
N VAL A 22 -10.84 9.73 16.11
CA VAL A 22 -9.79 10.15 15.18
C VAL A 22 -9.46 11.62 15.42
N ILE A 23 -8.21 12.00 15.20
CA ILE A 23 -7.80 13.40 15.23
C ILE A 23 -8.36 14.05 13.97
N ALA A 24 -9.13 15.12 14.13
CA ALA A 24 -9.63 15.91 13.00
C ALA A 24 -8.47 16.68 12.33
N GLY A 25 -8.51 16.76 11.02
CA GLY A 25 -7.53 17.48 10.22
C GLY A 25 -7.85 17.35 8.73
N GLU A 26 -7.80 18.47 8.03
CA GLU A 26 -7.98 18.52 6.58
C GLU A 26 -6.64 18.26 5.87
N PRO A 27 -6.65 17.58 4.71
CA PRO A 27 -5.46 17.45 3.88
C PRO A 27 -4.93 18.83 3.47
N GLN A 28 -3.62 18.98 3.42
CA GLN A 28 -2.96 20.20 2.98
C GLN A 28 -1.92 19.91 1.93
N GLU A 29 -1.99 20.61 0.82
CA GLU A 29 -0.94 20.59 -0.18
C GLU A 29 0.25 21.42 0.28
N LEU A 30 1.44 20.88 0.08
CA LEU A 30 2.69 21.55 0.39
C LEU A 30 3.50 21.77 -0.90
N PRO A 31 4.50 22.69 -0.88
CA PRO A 31 5.39 22.86 -2.03
C PRO A 31 6.03 21.56 -2.50
N ASN A 32 6.38 21.51 -3.79
CA ASN A 32 7.03 20.39 -4.46
C ASN A 32 6.16 19.12 -4.62
N GLY A 33 4.84 19.27 -4.77
CA GLY A 33 3.93 18.16 -5.01
C GLY A 33 3.79 17.22 -3.81
N ARG A 34 3.86 17.78 -2.60
CA ARG A 34 3.70 17.02 -1.35
C ARG A 34 2.32 17.22 -0.76
N LEU A 35 1.83 16.19 -0.10
CA LEU A 35 0.55 16.23 0.62
C LEU A 35 0.79 15.82 2.06
N ILE A 36 0.21 16.57 2.99
CA ILE A 36 0.16 16.21 4.40
C ILE A 36 -1.29 15.93 4.79
N SER A 37 -1.52 14.84 5.49
CA SER A 37 -2.83 14.46 6.03
C SER A 37 -2.67 13.40 7.10
N ARG A 38 -3.74 13.17 7.87
CA ARG A 38 -3.89 11.95 8.65
C ARG A 38 -4.31 10.78 7.76
N ALA A 39 -4.01 9.55 8.19
CA ALA A 39 -4.47 8.32 7.55
C ALA A 39 -4.18 8.24 6.02
N LEU A 40 -3.02 8.79 5.60
CA LEU A 40 -2.45 8.47 4.30
C LEU A 40 -2.09 6.98 4.27
N ASP A 41 -1.70 6.46 5.40
CA ASP A 41 -1.69 5.04 5.74
C ASP A 41 -3.10 4.56 6.16
N ASN A 42 -3.85 3.77 5.32
CA ASN A 42 -3.42 3.47 3.96
C ASN A 42 -4.50 3.90 2.94
N ARG A 43 -4.92 5.16 2.98
CA ARG A 43 -5.78 5.72 1.92
C ARG A 43 -5.04 5.88 0.59
N LEU A 44 -3.70 5.99 0.64
CA LEU A 44 -2.87 6.02 -0.57
C LEU A 44 -2.97 4.70 -1.33
N GLY A 45 -2.86 3.57 -0.63
CA GLY A 45 -3.03 2.26 -1.24
C GLY A 45 -4.42 2.03 -1.84
N CYS A 46 -5.48 2.52 -1.17
CA CYS A 46 -6.83 2.50 -1.75
C CYS A 46 -6.91 3.29 -3.05
N PHE A 47 -6.33 4.50 -3.08
CA PHE A 47 -6.26 5.31 -4.30
C PHE A 47 -5.48 4.59 -5.40
N VAL A 48 -4.28 4.07 -5.09
CA VAL A 48 -3.45 3.35 -6.06
C VAL A 48 -4.18 2.15 -6.64
N ALA A 49 -4.89 1.36 -5.84
CA ALA A 49 -5.65 0.21 -6.32
C ALA A 49 -6.77 0.61 -7.30
N LEU A 50 -7.52 1.66 -6.98
CA LEU A 50 -8.60 2.17 -7.85
C LEU A 50 -8.04 2.82 -9.11
N GLU A 51 -6.99 3.62 -8.99
CA GLU A 51 -6.32 4.29 -10.11
C GLU A 51 -5.67 3.29 -11.07
N THR A 52 -5.06 2.24 -10.54
CA THR A 52 -4.57 1.12 -11.34
C THR A 52 -5.67 0.52 -12.21
N ALA A 53 -6.83 0.21 -11.62
CA ALA A 53 -7.96 -0.35 -12.36
C ALA A 53 -8.47 0.63 -13.44
N ARG A 54 -8.50 1.93 -13.14
CA ARG A 54 -8.85 2.99 -14.10
C ARG A 54 -7.88 3.04 -15.29
N LEU A 55 -6.56 3.05 -15.00
CA LEU A 55 -5.52 3.08 -16.03
C LEU A 55 -5.57 1.85 -16.94
N VAL A 56 -5.77 0.67 -16.37
CA VAL A 56 -5.92 -0.57 -17.16
C VAL A 56 -7.16 -0.50 -18.05
N ALA A 57 -8.29 -0.01 -17.53
CA ALA A 57 -9.52 0.13 -18.31
C ALA A 57 -9.36 1.13 -19.46
N GLU A 58 -8.72 2.26 -19.24
CA GLU A 58 -8.42 3.27 -20.27
C GLU A 58 -7.48 2.75 -21.37
N ALA A 59 -6.55 1.86 -21.01
CA ALA A 59 -5.68 1.19 -21.97
C ALA A 59 -6.39 0.10 -22.81
N GLY A 60 -7.68 -0.15 -22.57
CA GLY A 60 -8.46 -1.14 -23.28
C GLY A 60 -8.56 -2.51 -22.58
N GLY A 61 -8.10 -2.61 -21.36
CA GLY A 61 -8.09 -3.82 -20.54
C GLY A 61 -6.77 -4.59 -20.56
N ALA A 62 -6.63 -5.50 -19.61
CA ALA A 62 -5.52 -6.44 -19.51
C ALA A 62 -5.91 -7.83 -20.03
N PRO A 63 -4.96 -8.76 -20.23
CA PRO A 63 -5.25 -10.14 -20.63
C PRO A 63 -6.13 -10.92 -19.64
N GLY A 64 -6.20 -10.49 -18.39
CA GLY A 64 -7.07 -11.04 -17.35
C GLY A 64 -7.90 -9.97 -16.66
N ASP A 65 -8.82 -10.38 -15.79
CA ASP A 65 -9.61 -9.48 -14.97
C ASP A 65 -8.75 -8.79 -13.91
N VAL A 66 -8.90 -7.47 -13.76
CA VAL A 66 -8.20 -6.67 -12.76
C VAL A 66 -9.19 -6.13 -11.73
N TYR A 67 -8.96 -6.45 -10.47
CA TYR A 67 -9.77 -6.04 -9.33
C TYR A 67 -9.02 -5.04 -8.47
N GLY A 68 -9.42 -3.77 -8.48
CA GLY A 68 -9.00 -2.78 -7.47
C GLY A 68 -9.84 -2.96 -6.21
N THR A 69 -9.21 -3.33 -5.09
CA THR A 69 -9.92 -3.59 -3.84
C THR A 69 -9.42 -2.70 -2.71
N ALA A 70 -10.36 -2.16 -1.92
CA ALA A 70 -10.08 -1.51 -0.65
C ALA A 70 -10.58 -2.41 0.47
N VAL A 71 -9.70 -2.78 1.37
CA VAL A 71 -9.99 -3.73 2.45
C VAL A 71 -9.87 -3.05 3.82
N ALA A 72 -10.49 -3.63 4.83
CA ALA A 72 -10.53 -3.10 6.19
C ALA A 72 -9.67 -3.93 7.15
N GLN A 73 -9.30 -3.31 8.28
CA GLN A 73 -8.63 -3.95 9.41
C GLN A 73 -7.20 -4.45 9.09
N GLU A 74 -6.50 -3.79 8.21
CA GLU A 74 -5.09 -4.09 7.95
C GLU A 74 -4.28 -3.92 9.25
N GLU A 75 -4.34 -2.77 9.88
CA GLU A 75 -3.63 -2.32 11.09
C GLU A 75 -3.83 -3.22 12.35
N ILE A 76 -4.77 -4.15 12.29
CA ILE A 76 -5.13 -4.98 13.45
C ILE A 76 -4.89 -6.47 13.16
N THR A 77 -5.38 -6.97 12.01
CA THR A 77 -5.49 -8.42 11.79
C THR A 77 -5.34 -8.84 10.33
N PHE A 78 -5.19 -7.91 9.38
CA PHE A 78 -5.26 -8.17 7.93
C PHE A 78 -6.56 -8.88 7.51
N ALA A 79 -7.65 -8.72 8.28
CA ALA A 79 -8.86 -9.53 8.12
C ALA A 79 -9.56 -9.29 6.79
N GLY A 80 -9.60 -8.03 6.34
CA GLY A 80 -10.19 -7.66 5.05
C GLY A 80 -9.47 -8.31 3.88
N ALA A 81 -8.14 -8.25 3.85
CA ALA A 81 -7.33 -8.87 2.81
C ALA A 81 -7.48 -10.39 2.80
N ARG A 82 -7.46 -11.02 3.97
CA ARG A 82 -7.64 -12.48 4.11
C ARG A 82 -8.96 -12.94 3.53
N THR A 83 -10.07 -12.28 3.87
CA THR A 83 -11.41 -12.66 3.43
C THR A 83 -11.65 -12.34 1.96
N THR A 84 -11.14 -11.21 1.47
CA THR A 84 -11.23 -10.81 0.07
C THR A 84 -10.43 -11.76 -0.82
N ALA A 85 -9.17 -12.06 -0.48
CA ALA A 85 -8.35 -12.99 -1.20
C ALA A 85 -8.95 -14.41 -1.25
N PHE A 86 -9.57 -14.84 -0.14
CA PHE A 86 -10.29 -16.12 -0.09
C PHE A 86 -11.47 -16.17 -1.05
N SER A 87 -12.22 -15.07 -1.18
CA SER A 87 -13.45 -15.00 -1.99
C SER A 87 -13.16 -14.80 -3.47
N LEU A 88 -12.25 -13.88 -3.81
CA LEU A 88 -11.90 -13.55 -5.21
C LEU A 88 -11.09 -14.65 -5.89
N ARG A 89 -10.23 -15.36 -5.16
CA ARG A 89 -9.33 -16.40 -5.70
C ARG A 89 -8.46 -15.88 -6.85
N PRO A 90 -7.74 -14.79 -6.67
CA PRO A 90 -6.92 -14.27 -7.76
C PRO A 90 -5.75 -15.22 -8.07
N ASP A 91 -5.32 -15.26 -9.33
CA ASP A 91 -4.13 -15.98 -9.76
C ASP A 91 -2.84 -15.30 -9.29
N VAL A 92 -2.89 -13.98 -9.11
CA VAL A 92 -1.82 -13.14 -8.57
C VAL A 92 -2.42 -11.96 -7.80
N ALA A 93 -1.75 -11.54 -6.75
CA ALA A 93 -2.15 -10.37 -5.96
C ALA A 93 -0.97 -9.41 -5.76
N ILE A 94 -1.28 -8.13 -5.74
CA ILE A 94 -0.34 -7.08 -5.35
C ILE A 94 -0.95 -6.33 -4.18
N ALA A 95 -0.32 -6.42 -3.01
CA ALA A 95 -0.65 -5.56 -1.91
C ALA A 95 -0.02 -4.18 -2.14
N VAL A 96 -0.75 -3.12 -1.82
CA VAL A 96 -0.24 -1.76 -1.87
C VAL A 96 -0.27 -1.19 -0.47
N ASP A 97 0.89 -0.77 0.00
CA ASP A 97 1.04 -0.21 1.34
C ASP A 97 1.95 1.01 1.34
N VAL A 98 2.29 1.51 2.49
CA VAL A 98 3.29 2.56 2.69
C VAL A 98 4.58 1.97 3.27
N THR A 99 5.67 2.72 3.19
CA THR A 99 6.93 2.38 3.86
C THR A 99 7.56 3.64 4.43
N PHE A 100 8.40 3.50 5.45
CA PHE A 100 9.07 4.64 6.07
C PHE A 100 10.00 5.36 5.09
N ALA A 101 9.68 6.62 4.78
CA ALA A 101 10.58 7.45 3.99
C ALA A 101 11.89 7.70 4.75
N THR A 102 13.01 7.37 4.11
CA THR A 102 14.33 7.39 4.76
C THR A 102 14.96 8.78 4.86
N ASP A 103 14.34 9.79 4.25
CA ASP A 103 14.72 11.20 4.36
C ASP A 103 13.92 11.96 5.44
N GLN A 104 13.21 11.23 6.30
CA GLN A 104 12.52 11.79 7.46
C GLN A 104 13.55 12.29 8.48
N PRO A 105 13.38 13.48 9.08
CA PRO A 105 14.23 13.96 10.16
C PRO A 105 14.31 12.96 11.32
N GLY A 106 15.52 12.68 11.79
CA GLY A 106 15.77 11.74 12.89
C GLY A 106 15.96 10.28 12.46
N VAL A 107 15.78 9.94 11.19
CA VAL A 107 16.12 8.60 10.68
C VAL A 107 17.63 8.48 10.46
N THR A 108 18.21 7.45 11.07
CA THR A 108 19.60 7.06 10.80
C THR A 108 19.62 5.99 9.75
N LEU A 109 20.26 6.26 8.61
CA LEU A 109 20.19 5.40 7.43
C LEU A 109 20.88 4.03 7.61
N GLY A 110 21.79 3.85 8.54
CA GLY A 110 22.42 2.56 8.82
C GLY A 110 22.63 1.69 7.56
N GLU A 111 22.21 0.44 7.64
CA GLU A 111 22.21 -0.54 6.54
C GLU A 111 20.89 -0.60 5.75
N LEU A 112 19.97 0.33 5.99
CA LEU A 112 18.66 0.32 5.34
C LEU A 112 18.76 0.76 3.88
N THR A 113 17.94 0.16 3.03
CA THR A 113 17.74 0.64 1.67
C THR A 113 17.14 2.05 1.72
N ARG A 114 17.56 2.91 0.79
CA ARG A 114 17.10 4.30 0.75
C ARG A 114 15.78 4.40 -0.02
N HIS A 115 14.77 4.95 0.64
CA HIS A 115 13.44 5.24 0.09
C HIS A 115 13.05 6.70 0.41
N PRO A 116 13.77 7.73 -0.10
CA PRO A 116 13.39 9.11 0.14
C PRO A 116 12.09 9.44 -0.60
N LEU A 117 11.35 10.45 -0.16
CA LEU A 117 10.23 11.00 -0.92
C LEU A 117 10.70 11.42 -2.31
N GLY A 118 9.94 11.07 -3.35
CA GLY A 118 10.26 11.33 -4.74
C GLY A 118 11.16 10.27 -5.38
N SER A 119 11.44 9.15 -4.70
CA SER A 119 12.22 8.05 -5.28
C SER A 119 11.39 7.03 -6.07
N GLY A 120 10.09 7.24 -6.15
CA GLY A 120 9.15 6.26 -6.66
C GLY A 120 8.75 5.22 -5.60
N PRO A 121 7.86 4.28 -5.94
CA PRO A 121 7.45 3.21 -5.04
C PRO A 121 8.62 2.27 -4.71
N SER A 122 8.52 1.60 -3.57
CA SER A 122 9.44 0.54 -3.17
C SER A 122 8.86 -0.82 -3.51
N LEU A 123 9.61 -1.63 -4.24
CA LEU A 123 9.31 -3.03 -4.51
C LEU A 123 9.93 -3.89 -3.41
N THR A 124 9.14 -4.75 -2.77
CA THR A 124 9.66 -5.64 -1.74
C THR A 124 10.08 -6.98 -2.32
N ARG A 125 11.28 -7.42 -1.94
CA ARG A 125 11.79 -8.77 -2.20
C ARG A 125 11.96 -9.51 -0.88
N GLY A 126 11.35 -10.68 -0.75
CA GLY A 126 11.40 -11.37 0.54
C GLY A 126 10.72 -12.74 0.55
N SER A 127 10.67 -13.33 1.74
CA SER A 127 10.22 -14.72 1.93
C SER A 127 8.73 -14.93 1.64
N THR A 128 7.90 -13.90 1.84
CA THR A 128 6.46 -13.93 1.59
C THR A 128 6.11 -13.46 0.18
N ILE A 129 7.07 -12.90 -0.53
CA ILE A 129 6.89 -12.35 -1.88
C ILE A 129 7.20 -13.42 -2.93
N HIS A 130 6.34 -13.51 -3.93
CA HIS A 130 6.54 -14.46 -5.02
C HIS A 130 7.64 -13.95 -5.97
N PRO A 131 8.74 -14.70 -6.18
CA PRO A 131 9.89 -14.20 -6.95
C PRO A 131 9.53 -13.76 -8.37
N ARG A 132 8.71 -14.53 -9.08
CA ARG A 132 8.34 -14.19 -10.46
C ARG A 132 7.47 -12.95 -10.54
N VAL A 133 6.58 -12.72 -9.56
CA VAL A 133 5.76 -11.49 -9.53
C VAL A 133 6.64 -10.28 -9.27
N PHE A 134 7.61 -10.38 -8.36
CA PHE A 134 8.60 -9.33 -8.13
C PHE A 134 9.38 -9.01 -9.40
N GLU A 135 9.94 -10.02 -10.09
CA GLU A 135 10.72 -9.78 -11.31
C GLU A 135 9.88 -9.12 -12.42
N LEU A 136 8.61 -9.52 -12.59
CA LEU A 136 7.72 -8.89 -13.58
C LEU A 136 7.38 -7.44 -13.23
N LEU A 137 7.22 -7.09 -11.94
CA LEU A 137 7.07 -5.70 -11.52
C LEU A 137 8.33 -4.88 -11.78
N HIS A 138 9.50 -5.46 -11.48
CA HIS A 138 10.79 -4.83 -11.75
C HIS A 138 10.99 -4.58 -13.26
N GLU A 139 10.75 -5.61 -14.08
CA GLU A 139 10.81 -5.52 -15.55
C GLU A 139 9.84 -4.45 -16.09
N ALA A 140 8.63 -4.34 -15.49
CA ALA A 140 7.66 -3.33 -15.88
C ALA A 140 8.13 -1.90 -15.52
N ALA A 141 8.71 -1.72 -14.33
CA ALA A 141 9.25 -0.42 -13.91
C ALA A 141 10.37 0.06 -14.84
N GLU A 142 11.33 -0.84 -15.19
CA GLU A 142 12.42 -0.52 -16.11
C GLU A 142 11.92 -0.19 -17.51
N ALA A 143 10.95 -0.94 -18.02
CA ALA A 143 10.44 -0.76 -19.37
C ALA A 143 9.61 0.51 -19.57
N GLU A 144 9.02 1.05 -18.51
CA GLU A 144 8.21 2.27 -18.52
C GLU A 144 8.97 3.49 -17.93
N ASP A 145 10.28 3.34 -17.66
CA ASP A 145 11.12 4.38 -17.02
C ASP A 145 10.52 4.92 -15.71
N ILE A 146 9.82 4.06 -14.96
CA ILE A 146 9.24 4.44 -13.66
C ILE A 146 10.32 4.33 -12.59
N PRO A 147 10.62 5.42 -11.86
CA PRO A 147 11.56 5.35 -10.76
C PRO A 147 11.03 4.43 -9.65
N PHE A 148 11.91 3.63 -9.06
CA PHE A 148 11.56 2.74 -7.95
C PHE A 148 12.77 2.45 -7.07
N THR A 149 12.51 1.91 -5.90
CA THR A 149 13.53 1.37 -4.99
C THR A 149 13.22 -0.08 -4.65
N VAL A 150 14.18 -0.79 -4.07
CA VAL A 150 13.98 -2.18 -3.66
C VAL A 150 14.23 -2.33 -2.17
N ALA A 151 13.28 -2.95 -1.46
CA ALA A 151 13.40 -3.31 -0.05
C ALA A 151 13.51 -4.82 0.15
N GLY A 152 14.23 -5.25 1.19
CA GLY A 152 14.32 -6.63 1.60
C GLY A 152 13.43 -6.95 2.79
N ALA A 153 12.65 -8.05 2.74
CA ALA A 153 11.85 -8.57 3.85
C ALA A 153 12.23 -10.03 4.16
N GLY A 154 12.97 -10.23 5.23
CA GLY A 154 13.51 -11.55 5.56
C GLY A 154 12.49 -12.55 6.10
N ARG A 155 11.37 -12.09 6.68
CA ARG A 155 10.32 -12.93 7.28
C ARG A 155 8.94 -12.51 6.83
N ALA A 156 8.41 -11.45 7.42
CA ALA A 156 7.11 -10.88 7.15
C ALA A 156 7.30 -9.46 6.59
N THR A 157 6.28 -8.96 5.92
CA THR A 157 6.24 -7.59 5.39
C THR A 157 5.56 -6.62 6.37
N GLY A 158 4.71 -7.14 7.27
CA GLY A 158 3.87 -6.34 8.15
C GLY A 158 2.71 -5.68 7.42
N THR A 159 2.26 -6.25 6.29
CA THR A 159 1.21 -5.71 5.42
C THR A 159 0.19 -6.79 5.04
N ASP A 160 -0.86 -6.42 4.34
CA ASP A 160 -1.86 -7.35 3.79
C ASP A 160 -1.25 -8.48 2.94
N ALA A 161 -0.05 -8.32 2.37
CA ALA A 161 0.65 -9.37 1.65
C ALA A 161 0.87 -10.63 2.50
N ASP A 162 1.10 -10.46 3.80
CA ASP A 162 1.33 -11.56 4.74
C ASP A 162 0.09 -12.45 4.96
N ALA A 163 -1.10 -11.90 4.76
CA ALA A 163 -2.36 -12.64 4.85
C ALA A 163 -2.78 -13.22 3.49
N ILE A 164 -2.53 -12.48 2.41
CA ILE A 164 -2.94 -12.88 1.06
C ILE A 164 -2.17 -14.12 0.61
N HIS A 165 -0.84 -14.14 0.76
CA HIS A 165 -0.01 -15.25 0.25
C HIS A 165 -0.31 -16.60 0.92
N LEU A 166 -0.94 -16.59 2.11
CA LEU A 166 -1.37 -17.79 2.84
C LEU A 166 -2.82 -18.17 2.57
N SER A 167 -3.55 -17.38 1.77
CA SER A 167 -4.96 -17.67 1.51
C SER A 167 -5.11 -18.89 0.61
N ARG A 168 -6.04 -19.79 0.97
CA ARG A 168 -6.33 -21.05 0.27
C ARG A 168 -5.11 -21.96 0.12
N ALA A 169 -4.73 -22.27 -1.13
CA ALA A 169 -3.54 -23.07 -1.46
C ALA A 169 -2.27 -22.21 -1.61
N GLY A 170 -2.36 -20.96 -1.28
CA GLY A 170 -1.35 -19.93 -1.51
C GLY A 170 -1.64 -19.12 -2.75
N ILE A 171 -1.54 -17.78 -2.63
CA ILE A 171 -1.70 -16.85 -3.74
C ILE A 171 -0.34 -16.20 -4.01
N PRO A 172 0.19 -16.29 -5.24
CA PRO A 172 1.38 -15.54 -5.65
C PRO A 172 1.19 -14.05 -5.37
N THR A 173 1.99 -13.49 -4.46
CA THR A 173 1.77 -12.14 -3.93
C THR A 173 3.02 -11.30 -4.07
N ALA A 174 2.85 -10.02 -4.41
CA ALA A 174 3.87 -9.00 -4.32
C ALA A 174 3.42 -7.83 -3.42
N LEU A 175 4.37 -6.97 -3.07
CA LEU A 175 4.15 -5.75 -2.31
C LEU A 175 4.81 -4.58 -3.01
N VAL A 176 4.03 -3.52 -3.23
CA VAL A 176 4.44 -2.21 -3.71
C VAL A 176 4.12 -1.20 -2.62
N SER A 177 5.12 -0.47 -2.14
CA SER A 177 4.95 0.45 -1.02
C SER A 177 5.29 1.89 -1.43
N VAL A 178 4.50 2.85 -0.96
CA VAL A 178 4.73 4.28 -1.18
C VAL A 178 5.54 4.86 -0.02
N PRO A 179 6.65 5.57 -0.25
CA PRO A 179 7.39 6.23 0.82
C PRO A 179 6.53 7.26 1.55
N LEU A 180 6.49 7.17 2.88
CA LEU A 180 5.69 8.01 3.75
C LEU A 180 6.52 8.50 4.93
N ARG A 181 6.49 9.80 5.23
CA ARG A 181 7.04 10.35 6.46
C ARG A 181 6.01 10.40 7.56
N TYR A 182 6.45 10.23 8.80
CA TYR A 182 5.63 10.36 10.01
C TYR A 182 4.43 9.39 10.05
N MET A 183 4.62 8.19 9.47
CA MET A 183 3.65 7.10 9.49
C MET A 183 3.06 6.91 10.90
N HIS A 184 1.77 6.58 10.99
CA HIS A 184 1.02 6.42 12.25
C HIS A 184 0.90 7.72 13.08
N SER A 185 1.03 8.88 12.43
CA SER A 185 0.81 10.17 13.06
C SER A 185 -0.34 10.94 12.39
N PRO A 186 -0.88 11.98 13.02
CA PRO A 186 -1.93 12.79 12.39
C PRO A 186 -1.43 13.71 11.28
N VAL A 187 -0.12 13.70 10.99
CA VAL A 187 0.55 14.60 10.02
C VAL A 187 1.46 13.83 9.06
N GLU A 188 0.98 12.70 8.58
CA GLU A 188 1.68 11.91 7.57
C GLU A 188 1.92 12.71 6.30
N LEU A 189 3.07 12.51 5.65
CA LEU A 189 3.49 13.29 4.50
C LEU A 189 4.00 12.39 3.39
N CYS A 190 3.43 12.53 2.19
CA CYS A 190 3.82 11.81 0.98
C CYS A 190 4.23 12.76 -0.15
N GLN A 191 4.88 12.20 -1.18
CA GLN A 191 5.13 12.80 -2.48
C GLN A 191 4.08 12.27 -3.46
N LEU A 192 3.34 13.14 -4.12
CA LEU A 192 2.26 12.71 -5.03
C LEU A 192 2.77 11.91 -6.23
N ASP A 193 3.95 12.25 -6.76
CA ASP A 193 4.56 11.52 -7.87
C ASP A 193 4.84 10.04 -7.51
N ASP A 194 5.20 9.74 -6.25
CA ASP A 194 5.42 8.36 -5.81
C ASP A 194 4.12 7.55 -5.83
N VAL A 195 2.99 8.19 -5.48
CA VAL A 195 1.66 7.59 -5.50
C VAL A 195 1.21 7.30 -6.94
N GLU A 196 1.38 8.27 -7.83
CA GLU A 196 1.08 8.10 -9.26
C GLU A 196 1.95 7.00 -9.89
N ASN A 197 3.24 7.00 -9.60
CA ASN A 197 4.18 6.02 -10.10
C ASN A 197 3.84 4.61 -9.60
N ALA A 198 3.35 4.45 -8.38
CA ALA A 198 2.87 3.16 -7.89
C ALA A 198 1.68 2.65 -8.71
N ALA A 199 0.69 3.50 -9.00
CA ALA A 199 -0.45 3.11 -9.82
C ALA A 199 -0.06 2.78 -11.27
N LYS A 200 0.82 3.60 -11.88
CA LYS A 200 1.34 3.36 -13.24
C LYS A 200 2.11 2.05 -13.31
N LEU A 201 2.95 1.77 -12.33
CA LEU A 201 3.73 0.53 -12.28
C LEU A 201 2.85 -0.72 -12.22
N ILE A 202 1.85 -0.72 -11.35
CA ILE A 202 0.95 -1.87 -11.22
C ILE A 202 0.08 -2.03 -12.47
N ALA A 203 -0.36 -0.92 -13.08
CA ALA A 203 -1.07 -0.96 -14.35
C ALA A 203 -0.19 -1.52 -15.48
N ALA A 204 1.06 -1.05 -15.59
CA ALA A 204 2.02 -1.57 -16.57
C ALA A 204 2.28 -3.07 -16.38
N PHE A 205 2.44 -3.52 -15.13
CA PHE A 205 2.54 -4.95 -14.82
C PHE A 205 1.32 -5.73 -15.36
N ALA A 206 0.10 -5.28 -15.03
CA ALA A 206 -1.12 -5.96 -15.46
C ALA A 206 -1.26 -6.03 -17.00
N LEU A 207 -0.96 -4.93 -17.69
CA LEU A 207 -1.05 -4.83 -19.16
C LEU A 207 -0.01 -5.68 -19.88
N ARG A 208 1.13 -5.96 -19.25
CA ARG A 208 2.26 -6.73 -19.84
C ARG A 208 2.17 -8.22 -19.55
N LEU A 209 1.23 -8.66 -18.72
CA LEU A 209 1.05 -10.10 -18.46
C LEU A 209 0.67 -10.83 -19.76
N ALA A 210 1.27 -11.99 -19.97
CA ALA A 210 0.82 -12.87 -21.03
C ALA A 210 -0.52 -13.54 -20.61
N ALA A 211 -1.40 -13.81 -21.57
CA ALA A 211 -2.68 -14.45 -21.30
C ALA A 211 -2.54 -15.86 -20.69
N ASP A 212 -1.41 -16.50 -20.90
CA ASP A 212 -1.03 -17.81 -20.36
C ASP A 212 -0.01 -17.73 -19.22
N ALA A 213 0.15 -16.55 -18.61
CA ALA A 213 1.08 -16.35 -17.51
C ALA A 213 0.80 -17.33 -16.37
N SER A 214 1.83 -18.02 -15.90
CA SER A 214 1.74 -18.96 -14.80
C SER A 214 2.66 -18.54 -13.67
N PHE A 215 2.13 -18.59 -12.45
CA PHE A 215 2.84 -18.29 -11.21
C PHE A 215 3.01 -19.53 -10.32
N VAL A 216 2.83 -20.74 -10.89
CA VAL A 216 3.07 -21.99 -10.17
C VAL A 216 4.57 -22.11 -9.90
N ARG A 217 4.91 -22.43 -8.63
CA ARG A 217 6.29 -22.67 -8.18
C ARG A 217 6.76 -24.07 -8.55
#